data_cd8878db87dbd8a6b79faa2106d87a53
#
_entry.id   cd8878db87dbd8a6b79faa2106d87a53
#
_cell.length_a   1.000
_cell.length_b   1.000
_cell.length_c   1.000
_cell.angle_alpha   90.00
_cell.angle_beta   90.00
_cell.angle_gamma   90.00
#
_symmetry.space_group_name_H-M   'P 1'
#
loop_
_entity.id
_entity.type
_entity.pdbx_description
1 polymer ?
#
loop_
_entity_poly.entity_id
_entity_poly.type
_entity_poly.pdbx_seq_one_letter_code
_entity_poly.pdbx_strand_id
1 'polypeptide(L)'
;MRRLAITHRAAAGAPLARDVVGRSGEVLARAGHVLSVRVVHALQQRGVTTVYVDDLASVGILLTSIAPHPAADTLQQLMSELVSRLQVSVEPLASQPTPQIVEALRNGTSPVAAVRVTALLADIRAGAAALARACAEADGASGYLTDRQPDDDLVGHSVQVAALTARIGAAVGLADDDLAAVTYAALLHDLGLIFVPAEIRGAPERWSIPQRMRFEDHTVLGEALLTVLARSHAIVPVVAAEHHETQDGGGFPRALLGANRVFRVADRKREAPSIALASEVVAVADRYERLVSRAGLSPAEARYELSSEAGTKLNAEIVARFLDTFPALPLGTEVRVVGGEHDGSRAIVSQPSRDTRSRPVVRVYADRMGSTHTPVEVNLDLYRDVNVLLDERAA
;
A
#
# COMPACT_ATOMS: atom_id res chain seq x y z
N MET A 1 2.68 -20.86 1.71
CA MET A 1 2.29 -20.19 2.99
C MET A 1 0.95 -19.48 2.84
N ARG A 2 0.18 -19.31 3.91
CA ARG A 2 -1.06 -18.55 3.95
C ARG A 2 -1.09 -17.59 5.13
N ARG A 3 -1.83 -16.50 5.00
CA ARG A 3 -2.11 -15.56 6.09
C ARG A 3 -3.20 -16.15 6.99
N LEU A 4 -3.03 -16.06 8.29
CA LEU A 4 -3.96 -16.58 9.26
C LEU A 4 -4.17 -15.56 10.37
N ALA A 5 -5.44 -15.24 10.68
CA ALA A 5 -5.75 -14.44 11.86
C ALA A 5 -5.33 -15.20 13.13
N ILE A 6 -4.65 -14.52 14.05
CA ILE A 6 -4.29 -15.09 15.33
C ILE A 6 -5.54 -15.17 16.22
N THR A 7 -6.39 -16.18 15.99
CA THR A 7 -7.45 -16.56 16.92
C THR A 7 -7.01 -17.81 17.69
N HIS A 8 -7.45 -17.95 18.93
CA HIS A 8 -6.96 -18.99 19.87
C HIS A 8 -6.97 -20.43 19.36
N ARG A 9 -7.73 -20.76 18.32
CA ARG A 9 -7.85 -22.12 17.80
C ARG A 9 -7.33 -22.34 16.39
N ALA A 10 -7.31 -21.30 15.57
CA ALA A 10 -6.99 -21.45 14.15
C ALA A 10 -5.49 -21.52 13.88
N ALA A 11 -4.68 -20.81 14.68
CA ALA A 11 -3.23 -20.74 14.49
C ALA A 11 -2.45 -21.78 15.29
N ALA A 12 -3.06 -22.39 16.34
CA ALA A 12 -2.36 -23.36 17.19
C ALA A 12 -2.08 -24.67 16.42
N GLY A 13 -0.83 -25.11 16.46
CA GLY A 13 -0.35 -26.30 15.77
C GLY A 13 0.24 -26.04 14.37
N ALA A 14 0.08 -24.86 13.82
CA ALA A 14 0.64 -24.52 12.52
C ALA A 14 2.10 -24.02 12.67
N PRO A 15 3.03 -24.42 11.78
CA PRO A 15 4.38 -23.85 11.71
C PRO A 15 4.33 -22.45 11.06
N LEU A 16 5.09 -21.52 11.63
CA LEU A 16 5.27 -20.20 11.04
C LEU A 16 6.04 -20.30 9.72
N ALA A 17 5.52 -19.66 8.69
CA ALA A 17 6.17 -19.54 7.40
C ALA A 17 7.19 -18.38 7.35
N ARG A 18 7.06 -17.39 8.27
CA ARG A 18 7.91 -16.21 8.38
C ARG A 18 8.19 -15.88 9.83
N ASP A 19 9.26 -15.11 10.05
CA ASP A 19 9.49 -14.47 11.34
C ASP A 19 8.34 -13.51 11.67
N VAL A 20 7.90 -13.52 12.91
CA VAL A 20 6.99 -12.53 13.46
C VAL A 20 7.82 -11.46 14.13
N VAL A 21 7.73 -10.24 13.64
CA VAL A 21 8.52 -9.11 14.12
C VAL A 21 7.63 -8.19 14.94
N GLY A 22 8.12 -7.71 16.07
CA GLY A 22 7.44 -6.76 16.94
C GLY A 22 7.61 -5.31 16.46
N ARG A 23 6.95 -4.40 17.15
CA ARG A 23 6.91 -2.96 16.80
C ARG A 23 8.29 -2.27 16.76
N SER A 24 9.23 -2.72 17.58
CA SER A 24 10.60 -2.19 17.62
C SER A 24 11.58 -2.96 16.72
N GLY A 25 11.05 -3.85 15.85
CA GLY A 25 11.91 -4.64 14.94
C GLY A 25 12.47 -5.92 15.57
N GLU A 26 12.14 -6.22 16.84
CA GLU A 26 12.57 -7.45 17.51
C GLU A 26 11.83 -8.67 16.95
N VAL A 27 12.52 -9.79 16.80
CA VAL A 27 11.90 -11.06 16.40
C VAL A 27 11.16 -11.68 17.59
N LEU A 28 9.82 -11.70 17.51
CA LEU A 28 8.95 -12.28 18.54
C LEU A 28 8.82 -13.81 18.41
N ALA A 29 8.83 -14.31 17.18
CA ALA A 29 8.84 -15.75 16.88
C ALA A 29 9.48 -15.97 15.51
N ARG A 30 10.24 -17.06 15.35
CA ARG A 30 10.98 -17.36 14.11
C ARG A 30 10.17 -18.26 13.19
N ALA A 31 10.42 -18.14 11.90
CA ALA A 31 9.95 -19.07 10.88
C ALA A 31 10.27 -20.52 11.29
N GLY A 32 9.38 -21.43 10.96
CA GLY A 32 9.46 -22.85 11.33
C GLY A 32 9.00 -23.16 12.76
N HIS A 33 8.79 -22.15 13.62
CA HIS A 33 8.27 -22.38 14.98
C HIS A 33 6.80 -22.79 14.93
N VAL A 34 6.47 -23.91 15.58
CA VAL A 34 5.07 -24.36 15.69
C VAL A 34 4.34 -23.54 16.75
N LEU A 35 3.27 -22.90 16.35
CA LEU A 35 2.46 -22.05 17.22
C LEU A 35 1.71 -22.88 18.27
N SER A 36 2.16 -22.82 19.50
CA SER A 36 1.37 -23.34 20.64
C SER A 36 0.31 -22.30 21.06
N VAL A 37 -0.73 -22.72 21.76
CA VAL A 37 -1.76 -21.81 22.33
C VAL A 37 -1.11 -20.71 23.17
N ARG A 38 -0.05 -21.04 23.92
CA ARG A 38 0.70 -20.08 24.75
C ARG A 38 1.42 -19.03 23.90
N VAL A 39 2.03 -19.45 22.79
CA VAL A 39 2.72 -18.52 21.86
C VAL A 39 1.71 -17.62 21.16
N VAL A 40 0.59 -18.19 20.69
CA VAL A 40 -0.52 -17.41 20.09
C VAL A 40 -0.98 -16.32 21.05
N HIS A 41 -1.24 -16.67 22.32
CA HIS A 41 -1.67 -15.69 23.32
C HIS A 41 -0.60 -14.61 23.59
N ALA A 42 0.67 -15.00 23.67
CA ALA A 42 1.76 -14.03 23.87
C ALA A 42 1.92 -13.05 22.69
N LEU A 43 1.73 -13.53 21.46
CA LEU A 43 1.76 -12.69 20.26
C LEU A 43 0.57 -11.72 20.22
N GLN A 44 -0.63 -12.20 20.58
CA GLN A 44 -1.82 -11.33 20.69
C GLN A 44 -1.65 -10.21 21.72
N GLN A 45 -1.06 -10.49 22.89
CA GLN A 45 -0.78 -9.49 23.91
C GLN A 45 0.21 -8.40 23.41
N ARG A 46 1.01 -8.71 22.39
CA ARG A 46 1.92 -7.77 21.74
C ARG A 46 1.34 -7.09 20.49
N GLY A 47 0.01 -7.24 20.30
CA GLY A 47 -0.71 -6.58 19.22
C GLY A 47 -0.57 -7.27 17.85
N VAL A 48 -0.02 -8.49 17.78
CA VAL A 48 0.01 -9.26 16.54
C VAL A 48 -1.39 -9.80 16.28
N THR A 49 -1.96 -9.45 15.13
CA THR A 49 -3.31 -9.85 14.71
C THR A 49 -3.31 -10.99 13.71
N THR A 50 -2.23 -11.10 12.92
CA THR A 50 -2.08 -12.09 11.85
C THR A 50 -0.69 -12.69 11.84
N VAL A 51 -0.57 -13.91 11.32
CA VAL A 51 0.69 -14.61 11.07
C VAL A 51 0.64 -15.31 9.72
N TYR A 52 1.81 -15.62 9.18
CA TYR A 52 1.93 -16.48 8.02
C TYR A 52 2.32 -17.89 8.46
N VAL A 53 1.54 -18.88 8.02
CA VAL A 53 1.77 -20.28 8.34
C VAL A 53 2.00 -21.11 7.08
N ASP A 54 2.71 -22.22 7.24
CA ASP A 54 2.96 -23.18 6.17
C ASP A 54 2.37 -24.53 6.56
N ASP A 55 1.26 -24.88 5.93
CA ASP A 55 0.53 -26.11 6.20
C ASP A 55 0.15 -26.82 4.89
N LEU A 56 -0.51 -27.97 4.97
CA LEU A 56 -0.90 -28.75 3.81
C LEU A 56 -1.79 -27.95 2.82
N ALA A 57 -2.61 -27.02 3.31
CA ALA A 57 -3.46 -26.20 2.47
C ALA A 57 -2.64 -25.23 1.60
N SER A 58 -1.51 -24.77 2.14
CA SER A 58 -0.67 -23.73 1.53
C SER A 58 0.61 -24.27 0.85
N VAL A 59 0.87 -25.58 0.88
CA VAL A 59 2.04 -26.17 0.20
C VAL A 59 2.09 -25.76 -1.27
N GLY A 60 3.23 -25.22 -1.69
CA GLY A 60 3.46 -24.75 -3.06
C GLY A 60 2.80 -23.39 -3.39
N ILE A 61 2.06 -22.77 -2.45
CA ILE A 61 1.58 -21.41 -2.62
C ILE A 61 2.67 -20.45 -2.11
N LEU A 62 3.36 -19.81 -3.05
CA LEU A 62 4.38 -18.81 -2.76
C LEU A 62 3.75 -17.42 -2.80
N LEU A 63 3.47 -16.85 -1.64
CA LEU A 63 3.01 -15.47 -1.58
C LEU A 63 4.19 -14.54 -1.87
N THR A 64 4.09 -13.78 -2.95
CA THR A 64 5.06 -12.75 -3.31
C THR A 64 4.56 -11.38 -2.87
N SER A 65 5.43 -10.57 -2.27
CA SER A 65 5.09 -9.18 -1.95
C SER A 65 4.84 -8.38 -3.23
N ILE A 66 3.93 -7.41 -3.16
CA ILE A 66 3.72 -6.44 -4.24
C ILE A 66 4.99 -5.61 -4.48
N ALA A 67 5.77 -5.37 -3.42
CA ALA A 67 7.09 -4.79 -3.48
C ALA A 67 8.13 -5.94 -3.49
N PRO A 68 8.79 -6.23 -4.64
CA PRO A 68 9.74 -7.32 -4.73
C PRO A 68 10.92 -7.13 -3.76
N HIS A 69 11.24 -8.15 -2.99
CA HIS A 69 12.47 -8.29 -2.26
C HIS A 69 13.63 -8.55 -3.25
N PRO A 70 14.82 -7.96 -3.17
CA PRO A 70 15.38 -7.13 -2.10
C PRO A 70 15.24 -5.61 -2.33
N ALA A 71 14.69 -5.16 -3.45
CA ALA A 71 14.62 -3.73 -3.77
C ALA A 71 13.81 -2.96 -2.69
N ALA A 72 12.72 -3.54 -2.19
CA ALA A 72 11.92 -2.93 -1.15
C ALA A 72 12.69 -2.76 0.17
N ASP A 73 13.44 -3.79 0.59
CA ASP A 73 14.21 -3.72 1.84
C ASP A 73 15.32 -2.66 1.77
N THR A 74 15.99 -2.57 0.61
CA THR A 74 17.00 -1.53 0.37
C THR A 74 16.36 -0.15 0.45
N LEU A 75 15.22 0.06 -0.20
CA LEU A 75 14.49 1.33 -0.16
C LEU A 75 14.00 1.65 1.24
N GLN A 76 13.54 0.66 1.99
CA GLN A 76 13.11 0.86 3.38
C GLN A 76 14.25 1.35 4.27
N GLN A 77 15.45 0.81 4.11
CA GLN A 77 16.64 1.27 4.82
C GLN A 77 17.04 2.70 4.44
N LEU A 78 17.13 3.00 3.12
CA LEU A 78 17.47 4.32 2.62
C LEU A 78 16.44 5.38 3.03
N MET A 79 15.16 5.08 2.98
CA MET A 79 14.09 5.97 3.41
C MET A 79 14.10 6.19 4.91
N SER A 80 14.36 5.16 5.72
CA SER A 80 14.50 5.29 7.17
C SER A 80 15.67 6.21 7.53
N GLU A 81 16.79 6.09 6.82
CA GLU A 81 17.92 6.98 6.98
C GLU A 81 17.59 8.43 6.59
N LEU A 82 16.88 8.64 5.47
CA LEU A 82 16.44 9.95 5.03
C LEU A 82 15.53 10.62 6.07
N VAL A 83 14.50 9.93 6.51
CA VAL A 83 13.56 10.43 7.53
C VAL A 83 14.29 10.76 8.82
N SER A 84 15.14 9.87 9.31
CA SER A 84 15.92 10.09 10.55
C SER A 84 16.81 11.33 10.46
N ARG A 85 17.54 11.51 9.35
CA ARG A 85 18.40 12.69 9.13
C ARG A 85 17.59 13.99 9.08
N LEU A 86 16.43 13.97 8.45
CA LEU A 86 15.59 15.15 8.32
C LEU A 86 14.86 15.48 9.63
N GLN A 87 14.39 14.49 10.37
CA GLN A 87 13.60 14.67 11.58
C GLN A 87 14.31 15.51 12.63
N VAL A 88 15.61 15.27 12.85
CA VAL A 88 16.43 16.09 13.76
C VAL A 88 16.46 17.56 13.35
N SER A 89 16.44 17.84 12.05
CA SER A 89 16.50 19.20 11.52
C SER A 89 15.15 19.91 11.44
N VAL A 90 14.04 19.16 11.42
CA VAL A 90 12.69 19.75 11.38
C VAL A 90 12.06 19.90 12.76
N GLU A 91 12.53 19.18 13.77
CA GLU A 91 12.01 19.24 15.14
C GLU A 91 11.89 20.69 15.67
N PRO A 92 12.89 21.59 15.50
CA PRO A 92 12.79 22.99 15.94
C PRO A 92 11.72 23.78 15.18
N LEU A 93 11.29 23.31 14.01
CA LEU A 93 10.30 23.97 13.16
C LEU A 93 8.87 23.48 13.41
N ALA A 94 8.71 22.28 13.97
CA ALA A 94 7.41 21.60 14.07
C ALA A 94 6.33 22.39 14.83
N SER A 95 6.74 23.28 15.74
CA SER A 95 5.83 24.16 16.50
C SER A 95 5.52 25.48 15.80
N GLN A 96 6.18 25.80 14.69
CA GLN A 96 5.98 27.05 13.98
C GLN A 96 4.74 26.98 13.06
N PRO A 97 4.11 28.13 12.74
CA PRO A 97 3.07 28.21 11.74
C PRO A 97 3.58 27.77 10.36
N THR A 98 2.76 27.01 9.64
CA THR A 98 3.09 26.47 8.30
C THR A 98 3.67 27.51 7.33
N PRO A 99 3.11 28.74 7.20
CA PRO A 99 3.69 29.74 6.30
C PRO A 99 5.13 30.12 6.64
N GLN A 100 5.49 30.17 7.92
CA GLN A 100 6.85 30.48 8.36
C GLN A 100 7.83 29.34 8.03
N ILE A 101 7.41 28.09 8.21
CA ILE A 101 8.20 26.92 7.84
C ILE A 101 8.46 26.93 6.32
N VAL A 102 7.42 27.15 5.52
CA VAL A 102 7.51 27.22 4.05
C VAL A 102 8.47 28.33 3.62
N GLU A 103 8.38 29.49 4.22
CA GLU A 103 9.28 30.63 3.93
C GLU A 103 10.73 30.27 4.29
N ALA A 104 10.98 29.72 5.49
CA ALA A 104 12.32 29.31 5.92
C ALA A 104 12.94 28.26 5.00
N LEU A 105 12.14 27.30 4.51
CA LEU A 105 12.58 26.28 3.56
C LEU A 105 12.97 26.94 2.21
N ARG A 106 12.10 27.79 1.66
CA ARG A 106 12.32 28.46 0.36
C ARG A 106 13.52 29.40 0.36
N ASN A 107 13.71 30.13 1.47
CA ASN A 107 14.80 31.07 1.61
C ASN A 107 16.13 30.44 2.04
N GLY A 108 16.15 29.11 2.29
CA GLY A 108 17.34 28.39 2.72
C GLY A 108 17.82 28.75 4.15
N THR A 109 16.95 29.37 4.98
CA THR A 109 17.24 29.71 6.37
C THR A 109 16.86 28.59 7.35
N SER A 110 16.19 27.55 6.85
CA SER A 110 15.85 26.36 7.63
C SER A 110 17.07 25.53 7.95
N PRO A 111 17.14 24.87 9.13
CA PRO A 111 18.17 23.89 9.46
C PRO A 111 18.29 22.76 8.42
N VAL A 112 17.23 22.45 7.70
CA VAL A 112 17.21 21.45 6.60
C VAL A 112 18.23 21.80 5.50
N ALA A 113 18.52 23.08 5.27
CA ALA A 113 19.49 23.50 4.25
C ALA A 113 20.92 22.98 4.54
N ALA A 114 21.22 22.67 5.79
CA ALA A 114 22.51 22.10 6.20
C ALA A 114 22.59 20.57 6.08
N VAL A 115 21.45 19.89 5.87
CA VAL A 115 21.38 18.43 5.82
C VAL A 115 21.92 17.91 4.48
N ARG A 116 22.96 17.09 4.55
CA ARG A 116 23.55 16.49 3.35
C ARG A 116 22.83 15.19 2.97
N VAL A 117 21.86 15.28 2.07
CA VAL A 117 21.06 14.12 1.61
C VAL A 117 21.16 13.88 0.10
N THR A 118 21.94 14.65 -0.63
CA THR A 118 22.00 14.57 -2.11
C THR A 118 22.39 13.17 -2.60
N ALA A 119 23.42 12.55 -2.02
CA ALA A 119 23.83 11.18 -2.38
C ALA A 119 22.73 10.18 -2.03
N LEU A 120 22.16 10.30 -0.82
CA LEU A 120 21.07 9.42 -0.35
C LEU A 120 19.83 9.50 -1.25
N LEU A 121 19.45 10.70 -1.68
CA LEU A 121 18.34 10.89 -2.65
C LEU A 121 18.67 10.30 -4.03
N ALA A 122 19.93 10.32 -4.46
CA ALA A 122 20.35 9.67 -5.69
C ALA A 122 20.23 8.12 -5.59
N ASP A 123 20.61 7.56 -4.44
CA ASP A 123 20.48 6.11 -4.18
C ASP A 123 19.00 5.70 -4.09
N ILE A 124 18.16 6.48 -3.40
CA ILE A 124 16.71 6.26 -3.35
C ILE A 124 16.11 6.30 -4.76
N ARG A 125 16.52 7.25 -5.59
CA ARG A 125 16.05 7.33 -6.99
C ARG A 125 16.48 6.12 -7.81
N ALA A 126 17.71 5.67 -7.66
CA ALA A 126 18.18 4.47 -8.35
C ALA A 126 17.40 3.22 -7.89
N GLY A 127 17.13 3.11 -6.59
CA GLY A 127 16.28 2.07 -6.01
C GLY A 127 14.83 2.15 -6.53
N ALA A 128 14.27 3.35 -6.67
CA ALA A 128 12.93 3.56 -7.24
C ALA A 128 12.85 3.08 -8.70
N ALA A 129 13.85 3.37 -9.52
CA ALA A 129 13.90 2.88 -10.89
C ALA A 129 14.05 1.34 -10.96
N ALA A 130 14.79 0.73 -10.04
CA ALA A 130 14.88 -0.71 -9.94
C ALA A 130 13.55 -1.35 -9.51
N LEU A 131 12.87 -0.75 -8.52
CA LEU A 131 11.54 -1.17 -8.08
C LEU A 131 10.51 -1.05 -9.20
N ALA A 132 10.52 0.06 -9.94
CA ALA A 132 9.61 0.31 -11.06
C ALA A 132 9.73 -0.79 -12.12
N ARG A 133 10.95 -1.13 -12.55
CA ARG A 133 11.19 -2.22 -13.51
C ARG A 133 10.73 -3.57 -12.97
N ALA A 134 11.11 -3.91 -11.74
CA ALA A 134 10.73 -5.17 -11.12
C ALA A 134 9.20 -5.33 -10.99
N CYS A 135 8.49 -4.24 -10.66
CA CYS A 135 7.03 -4.24 -10.56
C CYS A 135 6.34 -4.28 -11.93
N ALA A 136 6.90 -3.67 -12.96
CA ALA A 136 6.36 -3.71 -14.33
C ALA A 136 6.50 -5.12 -14.95
N GLU A 137 7.57 -5.84 -14.63
CA GLU A 137 7.85 -7.19 -15.13
C GLU A 137 7.10 -8.28 -14.33
N ALA A 138 6.66 -7.96 -13.10
CA ALA A 138 5.99 -8.94 -12.24
C ALA A 138 4.59 -9.30 -12.76
N ASP A 139 4.23 -10.59 -12.70
CA ASP A 139 2.87 -11.05 -13.00
C ASP A 139 1.89 -10.39 -12.02
N GLY A 140 0.92 -9.62 -12.56
CA GLY A 140 -0.07 -8.83 -11.80
C GLY A 140 -0.85 -9.62 -10.77
N ALA A 141 -1.02 -10.92 -10.99
CA ALA A 141 -1.88 -11.77 -10.18
C ALA A 141 -1.29 -12.20 -8.82
N SER A 142 0.02 -12.01 -8.57
CA SER A 142 0.70 -12.69 -7.46
C SER A 142 1.02 -11.82 -6.25
N GLY A 143 0.89 -10.49 -6.36
CA GLY A 143 1.35 -9.60 -5.29
C GLY A 143 0.32 -9.37 -4.18
N TYR A 144 0.76 -9.35 -2.94
CA TYR A 144 -0.02 -8.88 -1.78
C TYR A 144 0.71 -7.75 -1.07
N LEU A 145 -0.04 -6.90 -0.37
CA LEU A 145 0.57 -5.93 0.52
C LEU A 145 1.13 -6.63 1.75
N THR A 146 2.32 -6.25 2.17
CA THR A 146 2.88 -6.77 3.43
C THR A 146 2.06 -6.22 4.60
N ASP A 147 1.83 -7.06 5.61
CA ASP A 147 1.21 -6.59 6.84
C ASP A 147 2.06 -5.49 7.45
N ARG A 148 1.48 -4.30 7.55
CA ARG A 148 2.08 -3.19 8.28
C ARG A 148 1.67 -3.29 9.75
N GLN A 149 2.59 -2.92 10.64
CA GLN A 149 2.22 -2.60 12.00
C GLN A 149 1.37 -1.32 12.00
N PRO A 150 0.28 -1.23 12.78
CA PRO A 150 -0.69 -0.14 12.70
C PRO A 150 -0.16 1.24 13.05
N ASP A 151 1.03 1.35 13.63
CA ASP A 151 1.56 2.61 14.15
C ASP A 151 2.54 3.25 13.17
N ASP A 152 2.07 4.31 12.52
CA ASP A 152 2.80 5.43 11.93
C ASP A 152 4.12 5.10 11.17
N ASP A 153 4.12 4.00 10.44
CA ASP A 153 5.25 3.62 9.61
C ASP A 153 5.19 4.38 8.25
N LEU A 154 5.63 5.64 8.28
CA LEU A 154 5.76 6.47 7.07
C LEU A 154 6.59 5.76 5.99
N VAL A 155 7.67 5.10 6.39
CA VAL A 155 8.60 4.48 5.44
C VAL A 155 7.98 3.25 4.78
N GLY A 156 7.40 2.34 5.56
CA GLY A 156 6.74 1.15 5.02
C GLY A 156 5.57 1.50 4.12
N HIS A 157 4.77 2.50 4.52
CA HIS A 157 3.72 3.07 3.67
C HIS A 157 4.27 3.56 2.33
N SER A 158 5.27 4.44 2.36
CA SER A 158 5.86 5.02 1.15
C SER A 158 6.41 3.95 0.19
N VAL A 159 7.05 2.90 0.71
CA VAL A 159 7.58 1.81 -0.13
C VAL A 159 6.44 1.00 -0.77
N GLN A 160 5.36 0.71 -0.04
CA GLN A 160 4.22 -0.01 -0.59
C GLN A 160 3.44 0.83 -1.60
N VAL A 161 3.21 2.11 -1.33
CA VAL A 161 2.59 3.05 -2.28
C VAL A 161 3.45 3.16 -3.55
N ALA A 162 4.77 3.22 -3.43
CA ALA A 162 5.65 3.27 -4.60
C ALA A 162 5.57 1.99 -5.46
N ALA A 163 5.50 0.81 -4.83
CA ALA A 163 5.34 -0.45 -5.56
C ALA A 163 3.97 -0.54 -6.26
N LEU A 164 2.89 -0.11 -5.59
CA LEU A 164 1.56 0.00 -6.19
C LEU A 164 1.56 0.99 -7.35
N THR A 165 2.16 2.18 -7.15
CA THR A 165 2.31 3.21 -8.17
C THR A 165 3.03 2.68 -9.41
N ALA A 166 4.11 1.94 -9.23
CA ALA A 166 4.86 1.34 -10.33
C ALA A 166 3.98 0.38 -11.15
N ARG A 167 3.20 -0.47 -10.50
CA ARG A 167 2.30 -1.42 -11.19
C ARG A 167 1.14 -0.72 -11.87
N ILE A 168 0.50 0.25 -11.21
CA ILE A 168 -0.59 1.05 -11.80
C ILE A 168 -0.05 1.86 -12.97
N GLY A 169 1.12 2.51 -12.81
CA GLY A 169 1.76 3.29 -13.85
C GLY A 169 2.07 2.48 -15.10
N ALA A 170 2.59 1.25 -14.94
CA ALA A 170 2.78 0.32 -16.05
C ALA A 170 1.45 -0.07 -16.72
N ALA A 171 0.41 -0.35 -15.92
CA ALA A 171 -0.91 -0.71 -16.43
C ALA A 171 -1.60 0.43 -17.21
N VAL A 172 -1.35 1.69 -16.86
CA VAL A 172 -1.84 2.86 -17.60
C VAL A 172 -0.94 3.26 -18.76
N GLY A 173 0.19 2.57 -18.95
CA GLY A 173 1.08 2.75 -20.11
C GLY A 173 2.09 3.88 -19.97
N LEU A 174 2.54 4.21 -18.75
CA LEU A 174 3.65 5.12 -18.56
C LEU A 174 4.94 4.54 -19.16
N ALA A 175 5.72 5.39 -19.84
CA ALA A 175 7.05 5.03 -20.33
C ALA A 175 8.01 4.80 -19.15
N ASP A 176 9.08 4.01 -19.36
CA ASP A 176 10.00 3.59 -18.31
C ASP A 176 10.59 4.74 -17.49
N ASP A 177 10.97 5.84 -18.15
CA ASP A 177 11.54 7.02 -17.48
C ASP A 177 10.46 7.74 -16.61
N ASP A 178 9.24 7.87 -17.14
CA ASP A 178 8.12 8.46 -16.41
C ASP A 178 7.70 7.55 -15.25
N LEU A 179 7.67 6.23 -15.47
CA LEU A 179 7.36 5.24 -14.46
C LEU A 179 8.36 5.30 -13.29
N ALA A 180 9.65 5.36 -13.61
CA ALA A 180 10.70 5.52 -12.60
C ALA A 180 10.56 6.85 -11.82
N ALA A 181 10.25 7.95 -12.53
CA ALA A 181 10.07 9.26 -11.92
C ALA A 181 8.85 9.32 -11.00
N VAL A 182 7.71 8.75 -11.41
CA VAL A 182 6.48 8.70 -10.59
C VAL A 182 6.67 7.76 -9.39
N THR A 183 7.36 6.62 -9.56
CA THR A 183 7.71 5.71 -8.47
C THR A 183 8.61 6.40 -7.43
N TYR A 184 9.58 7.18 -7.88
CA TYR A 184 10.41 8.00 -6.98
C TYR A 184 9.60 9.07 -6.26
N ALA A 185 8.68 9.75 -6.95
CA ALA A 185 7.79 10.71 -6.32
C ALA A 185 6.86 10.06 -5.28
N ALA A 186 6.37 8.86 -5.55
CA ALA A 186 5.56 8.08 -4.61
C ALA A 186 6.31 7.71 -3.34
N LEU A 187 7.62 7.41 -3.41
CA LEU A 187 8.43 7.20 -2.20
C LEU A 187 8.49 8.43 -1.29
N LEU A 188 8.39 9.62 -1.85
CA LEU A 188 8.60 10.87 -1.13
C LEU A 188 7.30 11.67 -0.89
N HIS A 189 6.15 11.19 -1.37
CA HIS A 189 4.89 11.94 -1.39
C HIS A 189 4.45 12.46 -0.01
N ASP A 190 4.61 11.64 1.01
CA ASP A 190 4.21 11.90 2.39
C ASP A 190 5.35 12.44 3.28
N LEU A 191 6.52 12.80 2.70
CA LEU A 191 7.68 13.26 3.48
C LEU A 191 7.38 14.50 4.32
N GLY A 192 6.40 15.32 3.93
CA GLY A 192 5.93 16.45 4.72
C GLY A 192 5.32 16.08 6.08
N LEU A 193 4.93 14.82 6.29
CA LEU A 193 4.45 14.32 7.58
C LEU A 193 5.50 14.42 8.70
N ILE A 194 6.79 14.54 8.39
CA ILE A 194 7.83 14.76 9.41
C ILE A 194 7.60 16.06 10.21
N PHE A 195 6.88 17.04 9.65
CA PHE A 195 6.51 18.28 10.33
C PHE A 195 5.20 18.17 11.13
N VAL A 196 4.44 17.08 10.96
CA VAL A 196 3.15 16.87 11.63
C VAL A 196 3.39 16.10 12.93
N PRO A 197 2.86 16.57 14.08
CA PRO A 197 2.98 15.84 15.34
C PRO A 197 2.44 14.40 15.25
N ALA A 198 3.13 13.46 15.89
CA ALA A 198 2.77 12.04 15.83
C ALA A 198 1.34 11.76 16.33
N GLU A 199 0.88 12.52 17.31
CA GLU A 199 -0.47 12.41 17.91
C GLU A 199 -1.59 12.72 16.91
N ILE A 200 -1.28 13.48 15.84
CA ILE A 200 -2.26 13.83 14.80
C ILE A 200 -2.27 12.79 13.68
N ARG A 201 -1.17 12.04 13.44
CA ARG A 201 -1.06 11.13 12.30
C ARG A 201 -1.95 9.88 12.41
N GLY A 202 -2.43 9.53 13.60
CA GLY A 202 -2.98 8.21 13.92
C GLY A 202 -4.48 8.00 13.78
N ALA A 203 -5.36 8.96 14.00
CA ALA A 203 -6.82 8.73 14.15
C ALA A 203 -7.67 9.83 13.50
N PRO A 204 -7.81 9.82 12.15
CA PRO A 204 -8.47 10.90 11.42
C PRO A 204 -9.94 11.12 11.82
N GLU A 205 -10.64 10.08 12.23
CA GLU A 205 -12.04 10.14 12.68
C GLU A 205 -12.23 10.90 14.01
N ARG A 206 -11.16 11.16 14.75
CA ARG A 206 -11.18 11.86 16.04
C ARG A 206 -10.60 13.27 15.96
N TRP A 207 -10.14 13.72 14.79
CA TRP A 207 -9.51 15.02 14.66
C TRP A 207 -10.50 16.15 14.84
N SER A 208 -10.11 17.16 15.63
CA SER A 208 -10.69 18.49 15.58
C SER A 208 -10.36 19.19 14.26
N ILE A 209 -11.09 20.25 13.92
CA ILE A 209 -10.81 21.04 12.70
C ILE A 209 -9.35 21.52 12.65
N PRO A 210 -8.76 22.09 13.72
CA PRO A 210 -7.34 22.48 13.70
C PRO A 210 -6.38 21.32 13.48
N GLN A 211 -6.66 20.14 14.04
CA GLN A 211 -5.83 18.96 13.83
C GLN A 211 -5.90 18.47 12.39
N ARG A 212 -7.08 18.49 11.78
CA ARG A 212 -7.27 18.17 10.36
C ARG A 212 -6.46 19.14 9.49
N MET A 213 -6.59 20.44 9.69
CA MET A 213 -5.82 21.45 8.96
C MET A 213 -4.31 21.22 9.12
N ARG A 214 -3.85 20.93 10.34
CA ARG A 214 -2.44 20.63 10.60
C ARG A 214 -1.96 19.37 9.90
N PHE A 215 -2.80 18.36 9.78
CA PHE A 215 -2.48 17.17 8.97
C PHE A 215 -2.41 17.52 7.49
N GLU A 216 -3.39 18.25 6.95
CA GLU A 216 -3.45 18.66 5.55
C GLU A 216 -2.24 19.51 5.14
N ASP A 217 -1.65 20.27 6.05
CA ASP A 217 -0.43 21.05 5.84
C ASP A 217 0.77 20.22 5.35
N HIS A 218 0.79 18.86 5.56
CA HIS A 218 1.90 18.02 5.10
C HIS A 218 2.11 18.11 3.59
N THR A 219 1.06 18.35 2.81
CA THR A 219 1.16 18.49 1.35
C THR A 219 1.95 19.74 0.96
N VAL A 220 1.66 20.88 1.58
CA VAL A 220 2.34 22.15 1.34
C VAL A 220 3.77 22.14 1.90
N LEU A 221 3.95 21.52 3.06
CA LEU A 221 5.27 21.37 3.70
C LEU A 221 6.15 20.39 2.91
N GLY A 222 5.58 19.30 2.39
CA GLY A 222 6.23 18.35 1.51
C GLY A 222 6.67 19.00 0.20
N GLU A 223 5.78 19.76 -0.45
CA GLU A 223 6.12 20.53 -1.65
C GLU A 223 7.32 21.45 -1.40
N ALA A 224 7.27 22.27 -0.34
CA ALA A 224 8.32 23.21 -0.02
C ALA A 224 9.65 22.50 0.28
N LEU A 225 9.62 21.42 1.07
CA LEU A 225 10.79 20.61 1.39
C LEU A 225 11.42 20.00 0.14
N LEU A 226 10.61 19.34 -0.69
CA LEU A 226 11.07 18.61 -1.86
C LEU A 226 11.49 19.53 -3.01
N THR A 227 10.93 20.73 -3.10
CA THR A 227 11.42 21.78 -4.01
C THR A 227 12.88 22.12 -3.72
N VAL A 228 13.29 22.09 -2.48
CA VAL A 228 14.69 22.36 -2.07
C VAL A 228 15.57 21.12 -2.21
N LEU A 229 15.09 19.94 -1.79
CA LEU A 229 15.87 18.71 -1.75
C LEU A 229 15.97 18.00 -3.11
N ALA A 230 14.89 17.98 -3.91
CA ALA A 230 14.77 17.24 -5.17
C ALA A 230 14.74 18.16 -6.39
N ARG A 231 15.50 19.24 -6.41
CA ARG A 231 15.49 20.32 -7.42
C ARG A 231 15.54 19.87 -8.89
N SER A 232 16.17 18.73 -9.17
CA SER A 232 16.30 18.18 -10.53
C SER A 232 15.08 17.36 -10.99
N HIS A 233 14.06 17.20 -10.14
CA HIS A 233 12.91 16.33 -10.38
C HIS A 233 11.61 17.06 -10.08
N ALA A 234 11.16 17.88 -11.05
CA ALA A 234 10.00 18.78 -10.88
C ALA A 234 8.70 18.04 -10.50
N ILE A 235 8.55 16.76 -10.87
CA ILE A 235 7.35 15.98 -10.57
C ILE A 235 7.23 15.63 -9.08
N VAL A 236 8.36 15.53 -8.34
CA VAL A 236 8.37 15.10 -6.94
C VAL A 236 7.63 16.07 -6.02
N PRO A 237 7.94 17.40 -6.02
CA PRO A 237 7.17 18.34 -5.21
C PRO A 237 5.71 18.48 -5.68
N VAL A 238 5.42 18.29 -6.97
CA VAL A 238 4.05 18.32 -7.50
C VAL A 238 3.23 17.17 -6.92
N VAL A 239 3.74 15.94 -6.93
CA VAL A 239 3.06 14.78 -6.35
C VAL A 239 2.85 14.98 -4.84
N ALA A 240 3.85 15.47 -4.10
CA ALA A 240 3.70 15.75 -2.67
C ALA A 240 2.59 16.78 -2.38
N ALA A 241 2.43 17.76 -3.25
CA ALA A 241 1.37 18.76 -3.12
C ALA A 241 -0.02 18.22 -3.48
N GLU A 242 -0.13 17.36 -4.50
CA GLU A 242 -1.40 17.11 -5.19
C GLU A 242 -2.01 15.73 -4.92
N HIS A 243 -1.31 14.80 -4.24
CA HIS A 243 -1.80 13.42 -4.07
C HIS A 243 -3.09 13.29 -3.25
N HIS A 244 -3.54 14.36 -2.60
CA HIS A 244 -4.83 14.47 -1.92
C HIS A 244 -5.84 15.36 -2.64
N GLU A 245 -5.54 15.82 -3.85
CA GLU A 245 -6.53 16.46 -4.71
C GLU A 245 -7.52 15.42 -5.23
N THR A 246 -8.77 15.84 -5.45
CA THR A 246 -9.85 14.96 -5.93
C THR A 246 -10.43 15.42 -7.24
N GLN A 247 -10.98 14.50 -8.03
CA GLN A 247 -11.47 14.77 -9.38
C GLN A 247 -12.56 15.86 -9.40
N ASP A 248 -13.35 15.95 -8.34
CA ASP A 248 -14.44 16.90 -8.16
C ASP A 248 -14.01 18.26 -7.57
N GLY A 249 -12.72 18.42 -7.24
CA GLY A 249 -12.19 19.64 -6.63
C GLY A 249 -12.48 19.76 -5.11
N GLY A 250 -12.94 18.69 -4.47
CA GLY A 250 -13.14 18.63 -3.02
C GLY A 250 -11.88 18.29 -2.21
N GLY A 251 -10.74 18.09 -2.89
CA GLY A 251 -9.45 17.76 -2.30
C GLY A 251 -8.68 18.98 -1.79
N PHE A 252 -7.45 18.75 -1.39
CA PHE A 252 -6.55 19.79 -0.86
C PHE A 252 -5.11 19.60 -1.39
N PRO A 253 -4.25 20.64 -1.36
CA PRO A 253 -4.42 21.97 -0.73
C PRO A 253 -5.01 23.03 -1.65
N ARG A 254 -5.18 22.76 -2.97
CA ARG A 254 -5.49 23.76 -3.99
C ARG A 254 -6.89 23.61 -4.59
N ALA A 255 -7.62 22.57 -4.24
CA ALA A 255 -8.93 22.22 -4.81
C ALA A 255 -8.90 22.12 -6.34
N LEU A 256 -7.90 21.43 -6.87
CA LEU A 256 -7.72 21.23 -8.31
C LEU A 256 -8.78 20.25 -8.85
N LEU A 257 -9.21 20.48 -10.09
CA LEU A 257 -10.11 19.56 -10.78
C LEU A 257 -9.32 18.50 -11.55
N GLY A 258 -9.81 17.26 -11.51
CA GLY A 258 -9.25 16.18 -12.29
C GLY A 258 -9.81 16.10 -13.71
N ALA A 259 -9.16 15.31 -14.57
CA ALA A 259 -9.59 15.09 -15.94
C ALA A 259 -10.31 13.76 -16.17
N ASN A 260 -10.25 12.83 -15.22
CA ASN A 260 -10.78 11.46 -15.31
C ASN A 260 -10.28 10.68 -16.55
N ARG A 261 -9.10 11.03 -17.07
CA ARG A 261 -8.49 10.43 -18.27
C ARG A 261 -6.99 10.28 -18.07
N VAL A 262 -6.42 9.22 -18.61
CA VAL A 262 -4.97 8.99 -18.68
C VAL A 262 -4.37 9.77 -19.86
N PHE A 263 -4.93 9.59 -21.06
CA PHE A 263 -4.45 10.33 -22.24
C PHE A 263 -5.07 11.72 -22.28
N ARG A 264 -4.23 12.73 -22.16
CA ARG A 264 -4.62 14.14 -22.19
C ARG A 264 -4.02 14.80 -23.43
N VAL A 265 -4.87 15.17 -24.36
CA VAL A 265 -4.45 16.10 -25.42
C VAL A 265 -4.21 17.44 -24.75
N ALA A 266 -3.06 18.05 -25.02
CA ALA A 266 -2.77 19.40 -24.54
C ALA A 266 -3.85 20.37 -25.07
N ASP A 267 -4.89 20.56 -24.29
CA ASP A 267 -5.96 21.50 -24.64
C ASP A 267 -5.48 22.91 -24.29
N ARG A 268 -5.02 23.63 -25.29
CA ARG A 268 -4.59 25.05 -25.17
C ARG A 268 -5.70 25.98 -24.67
N LYS A 269 -6.95 25.49 -24.60
CA LYS A 269 -8.12 26.24 -24.14
C LYS A 269 -8.45 25.99 -22.64
N ARG A 270 -7.78 25.07 -21.96
CA ARG A 270 -8.02 24.82 -20.55
C ARG A 270 -7.30 25.90 -19.73
N GLU A 271 -8.06 26.90 -19.27
CA GLU A 271 -7.56 28.05 -18.51
C GLU A 271 -7.24 27.70 -17.05
N ALA A 272 -7.76 26.59 -16.52
CA ALA A 272 -7.58 26.19 -15.11
C ALA A 272 -6.51 25.09 -14.95
N PRO A 273 -5.65 25.19 -13.93
CA PRO A 273 -4.73 24.13 -13.58
C PRO A 273 -5.49 22.86 -13.20
N SER A 274 -4.99 21.70 -13.60
CA SER A 274 -5.58 20.40 -13.28
C SER A 274 -4.56 19.52 -12.58
N ILE A 275 -5.05 18.52 -11.81
CA ILE A 275 -4.22 17.54 -11.13
C ILE A 275 -3.26 16.88 -12.13
N ALA A 276 -1.99 16.75 -11.77
CA ALA A 276 -1.01 16.05 -12.57
C ALA A 276 -1.32 14.55 -12.65
N LEU A 277 -1.14 13.92 -13.82
CA LEU A 277 -1.39 12.48 -13.97
C LEU A 277 -0.60 11.64 -12.96
N ALA A 278 0.64 11.99 -12.68
CA ALA A 278 1.46 11.32 -11.67
C ALA A 278 0.82 11.36 -10.27
N SER A 279 0.27 12.53 -9.89
CA SER A 279 -0.42 12.69 -8.60
C SER A 279 -1.69 11.84 -8.52
N GLU A 280 -2.44 11.71 -9.62
CA GLU A 280 -3.63 10.85 -9.68
C GLU A 280 -3.28 9.36 -9.60
N VAL A 281 -2.17 8.92 -10.20
CA VAL A 281 -1.69 7.53 -10.09
C VAL A 281 -1.30 7.23 -8.64
N VAL A 282 -0.55 8.13 -8.00
CA VAL A 282 -0.17 7.99 -6.60
C VAL A 282 -1.39 8.02 -5.68
N ALA A 283 -2.38 8.88 -5.93
CA ALA A 283 -3.61 8.95 -5.14
C ALA A 283 -4.39 7.61 -5.13
N VAL A 284 -4.48 6.91 -6.26
CA VAL A 284 -5.13 5.57 -6.32
C VAL A 284 -4.31 4.55 -5.52
N ALA A 285 -2.98 4.57 -5.65
CA ALA A 285 -2.08 3.68 -4.92
C ALA A 285 -2.14 3.90 -3.40
N ASP A 286 -2.06 5.15 -2.96
CA ASP A 286 -2.16 5.56 -1.56
C ASP A 286 -3.51 5.17 -0.96
N ARG A 287 -4.59 5.45 -1.67
CA ARG A 287 -5.93 5.10 -1.21
C ARG A 287 -6.10 3.60 -1.00
N TYR A 288 -5.67 2.78 -1.96
CA TYR A 288 -5.73 1.32 -1.84
C TYR A 288 -4.89 0.81 -0.66
N GLU A 289 -3.66 1.30 -0.54
CA GLU A 289 -2.78 0.91 0.57
C GLU A 289 -3.42 1.23 1.92
N ARG A 290 -3.98 2.42 2.10
CA ARG A 290 -4.65 2.84 3.34
C ARG A 290 -5.91 2.01 3.65
N LEU A 291 -6.69 1.64 2.64
CA LEU A 291 -7.86 0.78 2.81
C LEU A 291 -7.46 -0.62 3.32
N VAL A 292 -6.41 -1.22 2.76
CA VAL A 292 -5.97 -2.56 3.16
C VAL A 292 -5.18 -2.54 4.46
N SER A 293 -4.18 -1.65 4.56
CA SER A 293 -3.22 -1.69 5.67
C SER A 293 -3.73 -0.99 6.93
N ARG A 294 -4.49 0.09 6.79
CA ARG A 294 -4.95 0.91 7.92
C ARG A 294 -6.40 0.63 8.30
N ALA A 295 -7.30 0.57 7.32
CA ALA A 295 -8.71 0.25 7.57
C ALA A 295 -8.93 -1.27 7.73
N GLY A 296 -7.95 -2.11 7.39
CA GLY A 296 -8.01 -3.56 7.54
C GLY A 296 -8.98 -4.24 6.57
N LEU A 297 -9.38 -3.56 5.49
CA LEU A 297 -10.28 -4.12 4.50
C LEU A 297 -9.59 -5.25 3.71
N SER A 298 -10.36 -6.26 3.36
CA SER A 298 -9.92 -7.26 2.39
C SER A 298 -9.66 -6.60 1.03
N PRO A 299 -8.83 -7.18 0.16
CA PRO A 299 -8.62 -6.67 -1.20
C PRO A 299 -9.92 -6.49 -1.99
N ALA A 300 -10.91 -7.36 -1.81
CA ALA A 300 -12.20 -7.25 -2.47
C ALA A 300 -12.99 -6.03 -1.99
N GLU A 301 -13.05 -5.79 -0.67
CA GLU A 301 -13.71 -4.61 -0.10
C GLU A 301 -12.99 -3.32 -0.50
N ALA A 302 -11.64 -3.30 -0.44
CA ALA A 302 -10.85 -2.15 -0.88
C ALA A 302 -11.08 -1.81 -2.36
N ARG A 303 -11.21 -2.81 -3.24
CA ARG A 303 -11.58 -2.62 -4.65
C ARG A 303 -12.97 -2.04 -4.82
N TYR A 304 -13.94 -2.49 -4.02
CA TYR A 304 -15.30 -1.94 -4.02
C TYR A 304 -15.28 -0.45 -3.63
N GLU A 305 -14.56 -0.09 -2.56
CA GLU A 305 -14.40 1.30 -2.13
C GLU A 305 -13.75 2.16 -3.23
N LEU A 306 -12.64 1.69 -3.83
CA LEU A 306 -12.03 2.41 -4.96
C LEU A 306 -13.00 2.62 -6.13
N SER A 307 -13.81 1.59 -6.45
CA SER A 307 -14.82 1.68 -7.51
C SER A 307 -15.89 2.72 -7.20
N SER A 308 -16.30 2.84 -5.93
CA SER A 308 -17.30 3.82 -5.48
C SER A 308 -16.77 5.27 -5.53
N GLU A 309 -15.47 5.44 -5.38
CA GLU A 309 -14.78 6.73 -5.41
C GLU A 309 -14.34 7.16 -6.83
N ALA A 310 -14.43 6.25 -7.81
CA ALA A 310 -14.04 6.49 -9.19
C ALA A 310 -14.88 7.60 -9.83
N GLY A 311 -14.22 8.55 -10.49
CA GLY A 311 -14.87 9.66 -11.18
C GLY A 311 -15.17 10.86 -10.31
N THR A 312 -15.21 10.71 -9.00
CA THR A 312 -15.44 11.80 -8.03
C THR A 312 -14.19 12.13 -7.25
N LYS A 313 -13.66 11.20 -6.48
CA LYS A 313 -12.41 11.39 -5.74
C LYS A 313 -11.20 10.95 -6.55
N LEU A 314 -11.27 9.78 -7.17
CA LEU A 314 -10.17 9.16 -7.90
C LEU A 314 -10.43 9.17 -9.41
N ASN A 315 -9.35 9.23 -10.20
CA ASN A 315 -9.43 9.16 -11.65
C ASN A 315 -10.04 7.83 -12.09
N ALA A 316 -11.20 7.89 -12.78
CA ALA A 316 -11.99 6.71 -13.15
C ALA A 316 -11.23 5.76 -14.07
N GLU A 317 -10.44 6.28 -15.01
CA GLU A 317 -9.65 5.44 -15.93
C GLU A 317 -8.51 4.73 -15.23
N ILE A 318 -7.84 5.39 -14.28
CA ILE A 318 -6.77 4.77 -13.46
C ILE A 318 -7.36 3.69 -12.56
N VAL A 319 -8.50 3.97 -11.90
CA VAL A 319 -9.20 2.96 -11.09
C VAL A 319 -9.60 1.76 -11.94
N ALA A 320 -10.13 1.94 -13.14
CA ALA A 320 -10.47 0.85 -14.04
C ALA A 320 -9.24 -0.02 -14.36
N ARG A 321 -8.09 0.59 -14.70
CA ARG A 321 -6.83 -0.13 -14.94
C ARG A 321 -6.32 -0.87 -13.70
N PHE A 322 -6.45 -0.24 -12.51
CA PHE A 322 -6.16 -0.91 -11.26
C PHE A 322 -7.02 -2.17 -11.07
N LEU A 323 -8.33 -2.04 -11.26
CA LEU A 323 -9.27 -3.15 -11.11
C LEU A 323 -9.03 -4.30 -12.10
N ASP A 324 -8.53 -4.00 -13.31
CA ASP A 324 -8.15 -5.00 -14.30
C ASP A 324 -6.84 -5.72 -13.94
N THR A 325 -5.93 -5.04 -13.23
CA THR A 325 -4.58 -5.54 -12.93
C THR A 325 -4.51 -6.30 -11.60
N PHE A 326 -5.25 -5.82 -10.59
CA PHE A 326 -5.22 -6.39 -9.24
C PHE A 326 -6.44 -7.27 -8.99
N PRO A 327 -6.29 -8.58 -8.74
CA PRO A 327 -7.41 -9.48 -8.53
C PRO A 327 -8.17 -9.16 -7.23
N ALA A 328 -9.49 -9.40 -7.24
CA ALA A 328 -10.32 -9.28 -6.03
C ALA A 328 -9.98 -10.35 -4.97
N LEU A 329 -9.55 -11.51 -5.45
CA LEU A 329 -9.14 -12.65 -4.64
C LEU A 329 -7.66 -12.99 -4.97
N PRO A 330 -6.71 -12.32 -4.33
CA PRO A 330 -5.29 -12.60 -4.51
C PRO A 330 -4.92 -14.03 -4.10
N LEU A 331 -3.77 -14.48 -4.55
CA LEU A 331 -3.15 -15.74 -4.13
C LEU A 331 -3.10 -15.82 -2.60
N GLY A 332 -3.49 -16.97 -2.05
CA GLY A 332 -3.49 -17.20 -0.61
C GLY A 332 -4.72 -16.67 0.14
N THR A 333 -5.69 -16.07 -0.55
CA THR A 333 -6.95 -15.62 0.07
C THR A 333 -7.76 -16.83 0.54
N GLU A 334 -8.19 -16.82 1.81
CA GLU A 334 -9.11 -17.84 2.32
C GLU A 334 -10.55 -17.55 1.87
N VAL A 335 -11.18 -18.59 1.37
CA VAL A 335 -12.53 -18.52 0.81
C VAL A 335 -13.37 -19.71 1.24
N ARG A 336 -14.67 -19.55 1.18
CA ARG A 336 -15.67 -20.61 1.33
C ARG A 336 -16.29 -20.91 -0.03
N VAL A 337 -16.32 -22.16 -0.39
CA VAL A 337 -16.96 -22.62 -1.63
C VAL A 337 -18.48 -22.56 -1.49
N VAL A 338 -19.16 -22.10 -2.53
CA VAL A 338 -20.62 -22.03 -2.60
C VAL A 338 -21.09 -22.76 -3.84
N GLY A 339 -21.88 -23.78 -3.64
CA GLY A 339 -22.40 -24.66 -4.71
C GLY A 339 -21.47 -25.82 -5.06
N GLY A 340 -22.00 -26.73 -5.88
CA GLY A 340 -21.29 -27.95 -6.31
C GLY A 340 -20.99 -28.96 -5.20
N GLU A 341 -20.09 -29.89 -5.50
CA GLU A 341 -19.71 -30.99 -4.59
C GLU A 341 -19.06 -30.51 -3.29
N HIS A 342 -18.36 -29.37 -3.34
CA HIS A 342 -17.62 -28.81 -2.21
C HIS A 342 -18.38 -27.69 -1.47
N ASP A 343 -19.71 -27.64 -1.59
CA ASP A 343 -20.52 -26.58 -0.97
C ASP A 343 -20.25 -26.45 0.55
N GLY A 344 -19.99 -25.21 1.00
CA GLY A 344 -19.66 -24.89 2.38
C GLY A 344 -18.23 -25.23 2.82
N SER A 345 -17.42 -25.86 1.99
CA SER A 345 -16.02 -26.22 2.26
C SER A 345 -15.12 -25.01 2.31
N ARG A 346 -14.02 -25.13 3.08
CA ARG A 346 -12.99 -24.10 3.17
C ARG A 346 -11.91 -24.34 2.11
N ALA A 347 -11.51 -23.28 1.46
CA ALA A 347 -10.50 -23.33 0.43
C ALA A 347 -9.57 -22.11 0.50
N ILE A 348 -8.45 -22.19 -0.22
CA ILE A 348 -7.50 -21.10 -0.40
C ILE A 348 -7.29 -20.86 -1.89
N VAL A 349 -7.20 -19.62 -2.30
CA VAL A 349 -6.86 -19.28 -3.70
C VAL A 349 -5.45 -19.76 -4.00
N SER A 350 -5.33 -20.74 -4.90
CA SER A 350 -4.05 -21.32 -5.35
C SER A 350 -3.56 -20.71 -6.66
N GLN A 351 -4.47 -20.18 -7.49
CA GLN A 351 -4.15 -19.35 -8.65
C GLN A 351 -5.24 -18.27 -8.77
N PRO A 352 -4.87 -17.00 -8.74
CA PRO A 352 -5.84 -15.91 -8.89
C PRO A 352 -6.41 -15.91 -10.31
N SER A 353 -7.62 -15.36 -10.46
CA SER A 353 -8.24 -15.19 -11.77
C SER A 353 -7.41 -14.22 -12.63
N ARG A 354 -7.32 -14.53 -13.92
CA ARG A 354 -6.71 -13.64 -14.93
C ARG A 354 -7.68 -12.65 -15.53
N ASP A 355 -8.96 -12.77 -15.20
CA ASP A 355 -10.00 -11.89 -15.68
C ASP A 355 -10.76 -11.19 -14.52
N THR A 356 -11.59 -10.20 -14.88
CA THR A 356 -12.39 -9.41 -13.93
C THR A 356 -13.49 -10.21 -13.23
N ARG A 357 -13.77 -11.45 -13.65
CA ARG A 357 -14.88 -12.27 -13.13
C ARG A 357 -14.57 -12.92 -11.80
N SER A 358 -13.35 -12.76 -11.29
CA SER A 358 -12.92 -13.32 -10.00
C SER A 358 -13.20 -14.81 -9.85
N ARG A 359 -12.89 -15.59 -10.89
CA ARG A 359 -13.03 -17.05 -10.91
C ARG A 359 -11.65 -17.72 -10.79
N PRO A 360 -11.09 -17.77 -9.58
CA PRO A 360 -9.75 -18.33 -9.35
C PRO A 360 -9.78 -19.86 -9.40
N VAL A 361 -8.58 -20.46 -9.41
CA VAL A 361 -8.41 -21.82 -8.95
C VAL A 361 -8.29 -21.79 -7.43
N VAL A 362 -9.10 -22.60 -6.75
CA VAL A 362 -9.08 -22.72 -5.31
C VAL A 362 -8.68 -24.14 -4.89
N ARG A 363 -7.94 -24.22 -3.80
CA ARG A 363 -7.55 -25.46 -3.16
C ARG A 363 -8.41 -25.70 -1.94
N VAL A 364 -9.35 -26.64 -2.05
CA VAL A 364 -10.23 -27.06 -0.97
C VAL A 364 -9.44 -27.94 -0.02
N TYR A 365 -9.39 -27.60 1.26
CA TYR A 365 -8.58 -28.28 2.27
C TYR A 365 -9.34 -28.74 3.51
N ALA A 366 -10.57 -28.26 3.71
CA ALA A 366 -11.43 -28.70 4.79
C ALA A 366 -12.91 -28.71 4.37
N ASP A 367 -13.65 -29.63 4.91
CA ASP A 367 -15.09 -29.73 4.68
C ASP A 367 -15.87 -28.60 5.40
N ARG A 368 -17.19 -28.56 5.22
CA ARG A 368 -18.07 -27.58 5.85
C ARG A 368 -18.07 -27.63 7.39
N MET A 369 -17.68 -28.76 7.99
CA MET A 369 -17.58 -28.94 9.44
C MET A 369 -16.20 -28.52 9.97
N GLY A 370 -15.25 -28.20 9.06
CA GLY A 370 -13.89 -27.81 9.39
C GLY A 370 -12.91 -28.99 9.52
N SER A 371 -13.34 -30.21 9.18
CA SER A 371 -12.45 -31.39 9.17
C SER A 371 -11.52 -31.29 7.95
N THR A 372 -10.22 -31.30 8.20
CA THR A 372 -9.20 -31.21 7.15
C THR A 372 -9.05 -32.54 6.39
N HIS A 373 -8.79 -32.45 5.10
CA HIS A 373 -8.52 -33.58 4.22
C HIS A 373 -7.37 -33.26 3.25
N THR A 374 -6.95 -34.25 2.46
CA THR A 374 -6.00 -33.99 1.37
C THR A 374 -6.54 -32.92 0.46
N PRO A 375 -5.79 -31.83 0.21
CA PRO A 375 -6.29 -30.72 -0.59
C PRO A 375 -6.63 -31.12 -2.02
N VAL A 376 -7.72 -30.57 -2.56
CA VAL A 376 -8.20 -30.78 -3.94
C VAL A 376 -8.29 -29.44 -4.66
N GLU A 377 -7.74 -29.36 -5.87
CA GLU A 377 -7.81 -28.15 -6.70
C GLU A 377 -9.12 -28.11 -7.47
N VAL A 378 -9.83 -26.97 -7.39
CA VAL A 378 -11.08 -26.68 -8.11
C VAL A 378 -10.88 -25.43 -8.95
N ASN A 379 -10.89 -25.59 -10.27
CA ASN A 379 -10.85 -24.45 -11.20
C ASN A 379 -12.26 -23.92 -11.43
N LEU A 380 -12.57 -22.75 -10.90
CA LEU A 380 -13.91 -22.18 -10.97
C LEU A 380 -14.34 -21.78 -12.39
N ASP A 381 -13.42 -21.59 -13.32
CA ASP A 381 -13.77 -21.36 -14.73
C ASP A 381 -14.46 -22.56 -15.39
N LEU A 382 -14.19 -23.76 -14.88
CA LEU A 382 -14.79 -24.99 -15.40
C LEU A 382 -16.16 -25.30 -14.77
N TYR A 383 -16.48 -24.71 -13.61
CA TYR A 383 -17.70 -25.00 -12.83
C TYR A 383 -18.53 -23.74 -12.62
N ARG A 384 -19.41 -23.42 -13.57
CA ARG A 384 -20.17 -22.15 -13.56
C ARG A 384 -21.16 -22.01 -12.40
N ASP A 385 -21.59 -23.11 -11.83
CA ASP A 385 -22.49 -23.21 -10.68
C ASP A 385 -21.78 -23.15 -9.33
N VAL A 386 -20.44 -23.12 -9.32
CA VAL A 386 -19.62 -23.01 -8.14
C VAL A 386 -19.09 -21.58 -8.02
N ASN A 387 -19.25 -20.96 -6.87
CA ASN A 387 -18.72 -19.65 -6.52
C ASN A 387 -17.88 -19.72 -5.23
N VAL A 388 -17.27 -18.61 -4.85
CA VAL A 388 -16.57 -18.48 -3.58
C VAL A 388 -16.95 -17.17 -2.91
N LEU A 389 -16.97 -17.19 -1.59
CA LEU A 389 -17.10 -16.01 -0.73
C LEU A 389 -15.86 -15.92 0.16
N LEU A 390 -15.49 -14.73 0.59
CA LEU A 390 -14.46 -14.57 1.60
C LEU A 390 -14.87 -15.35 2.86
N ASP A 391 -13.94 -16.08 3.45
CA ASP A 391 -14.21 -16.76 4.73
C ASP A 391 -14.00 -15.75 5.87
N GLU A 392 -15.10 -15.14 6.34
CA GLU A 392 -15.12 -14.13 7.42
C GLU A 392 -14.50 -14.64 8.75
N ARG A 393 -14.30 -15.95 8.89
CA ARG A 393 -13.64 -16.54 10.07
C ARG A 393 -12.12 -16.57 9.94
N ALA A 394 -11.60 -16.21 8.79
CA ALA A 394 -10.18 -16.14 8.49
C ALA A 394 -9.63 -14.69 8.50
N ALA A 395 -10.53 -13.69 8.58
CA ALA A 395 -10.22 -12.27 8.64
C ALA A 395 -9.91 -11.81 10.07
#